data_c65b1edbb5bd1a350197f7f35c1bc383
#
_entry.id   c65b1edbb5bd1a350197f7f35c1bc383
#
_cell.length_a   1.000
_cell.length_b   1.000
_cell.length_c   1.000
_cell.angle_alpha   90.00
_cell.angle_beta   90.00
_cell.angle_gamma   90.00
#
_symmetry.space_group_name_H-M   'P 1'
#
loop_
_entity.id
_entity.type
_entity.pdbx_description
1 polymer ?
#
loop_
_entity_poly.entity_id
_entity_poly.type
_entity_poly.pdbx_seq_one_letter_code
_entity_poly.pdbx_strand_id
1 'polypeptide(L)'
;LVNKDGYRYLQDYGMGPETPIGEPVLKTMELGPRDRLSQAFWHEQKKGNTVETPWGDCVLLDMRHLGAKRILERLPLVHELAHAYVGVDMIKDPVPIRPVIHFMMGGIDSNLNGEAPMPGLFAIGETACSGLHGANRLGSNSLTDLLVSGKRSADQAIKYAQQANISGNDEALKEQAEAVVA
;
A
#
# COMPACT_ATOMS: atom_id res chain seq x y z
N LEU A 1 1.05 -16.45 -8.73
CA LEU A 1 0.67 -15.53 -9.80
C LEU A 1 0.90 -16.16 -11.17
N VAL A 2 -0.10 -16.12 -12.03
CA VAL A 2 0.00 -16.64 -13.39
C VAL A 2 -0.39 -15.58 -14.41
N ASN A 3 0.18 -15.65 -15.61
CA ASN A 3 -0.19 -14.80 -16.73
C ASN A 3 -1.44 -15.36 -17.48
N LYS A 4 -1.81 -14.77 -18.60
CA LYS A 4 -2.99 -15.19 -19.38
C LYS A 4 -2.95 -16.65 -19.83
N ASP A 5 -1.77 -17.23 -20.01
CA ASP A 5 -1.56 -18.61 -20.45
C ASP A 5 -1.52 -19.60 -19.28
N GLY A 6 -1.77 -19.14 -18.05
CA GLY A 6 -1.68 -19.95 -16.83
C GLY A 6 -0.24 -20.22 -16.38
N TYR A 7 0.75 -19.56 -16.98
CA TYR A 7 2.16 -19.74 -16.64
C TYR A 7 2.57 -18.88 -15.45
N ARG A 8 3.30 -19.47 -14.53
CA ARG A 8 3.82 -18.84 -13.30
C ARG A 8 5.06 -18.00 -13.60
N TYR A 9 4.85 -16.82 -14.15
CA TYR A 9 5.83 -15.98 -14.84
C TYR A 9 6.94 -15.40 -13.94
N LEU A 10 6.74 -15.29 -12.63
CA LEU A 10 7.71 -14.68 -11.72
C LEU A 10 9.08 -15.40 -11.71
N GLN A 11 9.11 -16.69 -12.01
CA GLN A 11 10.35 -17.46 -12.14
C GLN A 11 11.29 -16.92 -13.22
N ASP A 12 10.76 -16.31 -14.29
CA ASP A 12 11.54 -15.73 -15.38
C ASP A 12 12.20 -14.40 -15.00
N TYR A 13 11.80 -13.83 -13.87
CA TYR A 13 12.29 -12.54 -13.36
C TYR A 13 13.22 -12.68 -12.16
N GLY A 14 13.83 -13.85 -11.98
CA GLY A 14 14.79 -14.12 -10.92
C GLY A 14 14.19 -14.03 -9.51
N MET A 15 12.89 -14.30 -9.38
CA MET A 15 12.19 -14.31 -8.09
C MET A 15 12.35 -15.64 -7.33
N GLY A 16 13.08 -16.58 -7.90
CA GLY A 16 13.35 -17.89 -7.34
C GLY A 16 12.60 -19.02 -8.05
N PRO A 17 12.97 -20.28 -7.79
CA PRO A 17 12.31 -21.44 -8.36
C PRO A 17 10.91 -21.61 -7.77
N GLU A 18 10.06 -22.33 -8.47
CA GLU A 18 8.78 -22.78 -7.95
C GLU A 18 8.99 -23.60 -6.68
N THR A 19 8.21 -23.30 -5.67
CA THR A 19 8.26 -24.00 -4.40
C THR A 19 7.11 -24.99 -4.33
N PRO A 20 7.35 -26.26 -3.96
CA PRO A 20 6.30 -27.23 -3.75
C PRO A 20 5.27 -26.76 -2.70
N ILE A 21 4.02 -27.08 -2.97
CA ILE A 21 2.91 -26.76 -2.05
C ILE A 21 3.08 -27.56 -0.74
N GLY A 22 2.97 -26.87 0.38
CA GLY A 22 3.03 -27.48 1.72
C GLY A 22 4.44 -27.59 2.31
N GLU A 23 5.48 -27.25 1.57
CA GLU A 23 6.82 -27.13 2.14
C GLU A 23 6.98 -25.80 2.88
N PRO A 24 7.65 -25.80 4.04
CA PRO A 24 7.95 -24.57 4.76
C PRO A 24 8.98 -23.76 3.99
N VAL A 25 8.57 -22.65 3.41
CA VAL A 25 9.46 -21.77 2.65
C VAL A 25 9.50 -20.41 3.28
N LEU A 26 10.68 -19.92 3.51
CA LEU A 26 10.92 -18.60 4.06
C LEU A 26 10.55 -17.49 3.06
N LYS A 27 10.72 -17.75 1.76
CA LYS A 27 10.32 -16.82 0.68
C LYS A 27 9.87 -17.62 -0.53
N THR A 28 8.69 -17.32 -1.02
CA THR A 28 8.20 -17.77 -2.34
C THR A 28 8.31 -16.63 -3.33
N MET A 29 8.16 -16.93 -4.62
CA MET A 29 8.16 -15.93 -5.68
C MET A 29 7.15 -14.80 -5.40
N GLU A 30 5.93 -15.15 -5.01
CA GLU A 30 4.83 -14.22 -4.74
C GLU A 30 5.02 -13.41 -3.43
N LEU A 31 5.88 -13.86 -2.55
CA LEU A 31 6.24 -13.16 -1.30
C LEU A 31 7.55 -12.36 -1.42
N GLY A 32 8.06 -12.21 -2.63
CA GLY A 32 9.23 -11.39 -2.92
C GLY A 32 8.99 -9.88 -2.73
N PRO A 33 10.02 -9.07 -2.98
CA PRO A 33 9.92 -7.61 -2.89
C PRO A 33 8.83 -7.05 -3.82
N ARG A 34 7.99 -6.17 -3.29
CA ARG A 34 6.82 -5.62 -3.99
C ARG A 34 7.15 -4.86 -5.25
N ASP A 35 8.24 -4.11 -5.24
CA ASP A 35 8.77 -3.40 -6.40
C ASP A 35 9.12 -4.34 -7.54
N ARG A 36 9.78 -5.47 -7.25
CA ARG A 36 10.12 -6.49 -8.24
C ARG A 36 8.89 -7.20 -8.81
N LEU A 37 7.89 -7.49 -7.96
CA LEU A 37 6.61 -8.05 -8.41
C LEU A 37 5.90 -7.08 -9.37
N SER A 38 5.90 -5.78 -9.06
CA SER A 38 5.30 -4.75 -9.91
C SER A 38 6.05 -4.59 -11.23
N GLN A 39 7.39 -4.64 -11.21
CA GLN A 39 8.21 -4.63 -12.43
C GLN A 39 7.96 -5.85 -13.30
N ALA A 40 7.88 -7.06 -12.71
CA ALA A 40 7.56 -8.27 -13.44
C ALA A 40 6.18 -8.19 -14.11
N PHE A 41 5.16 -7.68 -13.41
CA PHE A 41 3.85 -7.39 -14.01
C PHE A 41 3.96 -6.44 -15.21
N TRP A 42 4.69 -5.34 -15.07
CA TRP A 42 4.87 -4.38 -16.16
C TRP A 42 5.52 -5.03 -17.40
N HIS A 43 6.51 -5.90 -17.20
CA HIS A 43 7.12 -6.64 -18.30
C HIS A 43 6.14 -7.61 -18.98
N GLU A 44 5.32 -8.32 -18.21
CA GLU A 44 4.28 -9.20 -18.77
C GLU A 44 3.23 -8.38 -19.55
N GLN A 45 2.84 -7.22 -19.07
CA GLN A 45 1.97 -6.29 -19.77
C GLN A 45 2.58 -5.85 -21.12
N LYS A 46 3.85 -5.48 -21.14
CA LYS A 46 4.55 -5.09 -22.38
C LYS A 46 4.68 -6.23 -23.37
N LYS A 47 4.76 -7.47 -22.92
CA LYS A 47 4.75 -8.66 -23.77
C LYS A 47 3.36 -9.05 -24.26
N GLY A 48 2.31 -8.42 -23.75
CA GLY A 48 0.91 -8.80 -24.04
C GLY A 48 0.48 -10.12 -23.39
N ASN A 49 1.09 -10.49 -22.27
CA ASN A 49 0.81 -11.72 -21.53
C ASN A 49 -0.18 -11.52 -20.38
N THR A 50 -0.81 -10.37 -20.31
CA THR A 50 -1.83 -10.02 -19.32
C THR A 50 -3.24 -10.39 -19.81
N VAL A 51 -4.17 -10.46 -18.88
CA VAL A 51 -5.61 -10.60 -19.16
C VAL A 51 -6.22 -9.20 -19.18
N GLU A 52 -6.91 -8.86 -20.24
CA GLU A 52 -7.65 -7.60 -20.31
C GLU A 52 -8.95 -7.69 -19.49
N THR A 53 -9.20 -6.69 -18.68
CA THR A 53 -10.39 -6.59 -17.82
C THR A 53 -10.97 -5.18 -17.90
N PRO A 54 -12.21 -4.94 -17.44
CA PRO A 54 -12.81 -3.61 -17.37
C PRO A 54 -11.97 -2.61 -16.53
N TRP A 55 -11.12 -3.11 -15.65
CA TRP A 55 -10.22 -2.30 -14.81
C TRP A 55 -8.81 -2.16 -15.40
N GLY A 56 -8.59 -2.61 -16.62
CA GLY A 56 -7.31 -2.64 -17.34
C GLY A 56 -6.63 -4.01 -17.25
N ASP A 57 -5.39 -4.06 -17.71
CA ASP A 57 -4.58 -5.27 -17.75
C ASP A 57 -4.32 -5.84 -16.36
N CYS A 58 -4.50 -7.15 -16.22
CA CYS A 58 -4.32 -7.90 -14.98
C CYS A 58 -3.49 -9.16 -15.20
N VAL A 59 -2.90 -9.68 -14.13
CA VAL A 59 -2.46 -11.07 -14.02
C VAL A 59 -3.41 -11.80 -13.06
N LEU A 60 -3.28 -13.11 -12.95
CA LEU A 60 -4.21 -13.93 -12.22
C LEU A 60 -3.57 -14.46 -10.93
N LEU A 61 -4.28 -14.27 -9.81
CA LEU A 61 -3.96 -14.90 -8.52
C LEU A 61 -4.73 -16.23 -8.41
N ASP A 62 -4.04 -17.33 -8.61
CA ASP A 62 -4.64 -18.67 -8.53
C ASP A 62 -4.44 -19.26 -7.13
N MET A 63 -5.53 -19.35 -6.39
CA MET A 63 -5.57 -19.89 -5.03
C MET A 63 -6.31 -21.24 -4.94
N ARG A 64 -6.79 -21.77 -6.07
CA ARG A 64 -7.62 -22.99 -6.13
C ARG A 64 -6.94 -24.22 -5.51
N HIS A 65 -5.61 -24.28 -5.57
CA HIS A 65 -4.81 -25.35 -4.99
C HIS A 65 -4.94 -25.47 -3.46
N LEU A 66 -5.40 -24.43 -2.76
CA LEU A 66 -5.63 -24.45 -1.32
C LEU A 66 -6.90 -25.23 -0.93
N GLY A 67 -7.84 -25.35 -1.87
CA GLY A 67 -9.15 -25.94 -1.66
C GLY A 67 -10.12 -25.05 -0.87
N ALA A 68 -11.42 -25.29 -1.04
CA ALA A 68 -12.50 -24.48 -0.49
C ALA A 68 -12.40 -24.29 1.03
N LYS A 69 -12.14 -25.38 1.77
CA LYS A 69 -12.07 -25.33 3.23
C LYS A 69 -11.03 -24.32 3.71
N ARG A 70 -9.80 -24.38 3.17
CA ARG A 70 -8.71 -23.51 3.61
C ARG A 70 -8.92 -22.06 3.19
N ILE A 71 -9.50 -21.83 2.02
CA ILE A 71 -9.85 -20.48 1.55
C ILE A 71 -10.87 -19.84 2.50
N LEU A 72 -11.96 -20.55 2.81
CA LEU A 72 -13.02 -20.03 3.68
C LEU A 72 -12.58 -19.84 5.14
N GLU A 73 -11.68 -20.69 5.65
CA GLU A 73 -11.16 -20.58 7.02
C GLU A 73 -10.09 -19.48 7.17
N ARG A 74 -9.22 -19.30 6.16
CA ARG A 74 -8.04 -18.44 6.29
C ARG A 74 -8.13 -17.13 5.53
N LEU A 75 -8.97 -17.04 4.51
CA LEU A 75 -9.12 -15.90 3.62
C LEU A 75 -10.58 -15.49 3.40
N PRO A 76 -11.47 -15.56 4.43
CA PRO A 76 -12.90 -15.31 4.23
C PRO A 76 -13.17 -13.92 3.64
N LEU A 77 -12.53 -12.90 4.18
CA LEU A 77 -12.67 -11.53 3.70
C LEU A 77 -12.18 -11.36 2.26
N VAL A 78 -11.05 -11.98 1.89
CA VAL A 78 -10.52 -11.86 0.52
C VAL A 78 -11.46 -12.55 -0.46
N HIS A 79 -12.05 -13.71 -0.09
CA HIS A 79 -13.05 -14.40 -0.89
C HIS A 79 -14.31 -13.55 -1.08
N GLU A 80 -14.83 -12.94 -0.01
CA GLU A 80 -15.98 -12.06 -0.06
C GLU A 80 -15.73 -10.83 -0.95
N LEU A 81 -14.58 -10.17 -0.81
CA LEU A 81 -14.20 -9.02 -1.62
C LEU A 81 -14.02 -9.38 -3.10
N ALA A 82 -13.39 -10.52 -3.42
CA ALA A 82 -13.26 -11.00 -4.79
C ALA A 82 -14.63 -11.22 -5.44
N HIS A 83 -15.56 -11.83 -4.70
CA HIS A 83 -16.92 -12.04 -5.18
C HIS A 83 -17.70 -10.72 -5.35
N ALA A 84 -17.65 -9.83 -4.34
CA ALA A 84 -18.45 -8.60 -4.33
C ALA A 84 -17.97 -7.57 -5.37
N TYR A 85 -16.65 -7.39 -5.54
CA TYR A 85 -16.10 -6.35 -6.39
C TYR A 85 -15.73 -6.82 -7.79
N VAL A 86 -15.36 -8.07 -7.95
CA VAL A 86 -14.87 -8.62 -9.22
C VAL A 86 -15.80 -9.70 -9.79
N GLY A 87 -16.76 -10.19 -9.00
CA GLY A 87 -17.68 -11.24 -9.40
C GLY A 87 -17.04 -12.64 -9.50
N VAL A 88 -15.86 -12.83 -8.89
CA VAL A 88 -15.07 -14.07 -8.98
C VAL A 88 -15.21 -14.90 -7.72
N ASP A 89 -15.57 -16.16 -7.86
CA ASP A 89 -15.46 -17.16 -6.80
C ASP A 89 -14.06 -17.76 -6.83
N MET A 90 -13.17 -17.27 -5.94
CA MET A 90 -11.76 -17.69 -5.90
C MET A 90 -11.53 -19.17 -5.54
N ILE A 91 -12.60 -19.90 -5.17
CA ILE A 91 -12.56 -21.36 -5.02
C ILE A 91 -12.54 -22.06 -6.39
N LYS A 92 -13.23 -21.47 -7.37
CA LYS A 92 -13.40 -22.01 -8.72
C LYS A 92 -12.48 -21.40 -9.73
N ASP A 93 -12.28 -20.08 -9.65
CA ASP A 93 -11.60 -19.28 -10.65
C ASP A 93 -10.47 -18.45 -10.05
N PRO A 94 -9.40 -18.17 -10.80
CA PRO A 94 -8.36 -17.27 -10.35
C PRO A 94 -8.83 -15.82 -10.35
N VAL A 95 -8.36 -15.03 -9.39
CA VAL A 95 -8.74 -13.63 -9.20
C VAL A 95 -7.84 -12.72 -10.05
N PRO A 96 -8.39 -11.84 -10.91
CA PRO A 96 -7.59 -10.85 -11.62
C PRO A 96 -7.04 -9.81 -10.63
N ILE A 97 -5.75 -9.58 -10.70
CA ILE A 97 -5.06 -8.60 -9.87
C ILE A 97 -4.06 -7.78 -10.68
N ARG A 98 -3.77 -6.58 -10.19
CA ARG A 98 -2.75 -5.70 -10.76
C ARG A 98 -2.07 -4.86 -9.67
N PRO A 99 -0.83 -4.40 -9.88
CA PRO A 99 -0.22 -3.42 -8.99
C PRO A 99 -0.99 -2.10 -9.03
N VAL A 100 -1.18 -1.51 -7.85
CA VAL A 100 -1.75 -0.17 -7.69
C VAL A 100 -0.93 0.61 -6.66
N ILE A 101 -0.99 1.93 -6.73
CA ILE A 101 -0.42 2.79 -5.69
C ILE A 101 -1.18 2.52 -4.40
N HIS A 102 -0.45 2.23 -3.33
CA HIS A 102 -1.03 1.87 -2.04
C HIS A 102 -0.57 2.76 -0.90
N PHE A 103 0.72 3.09 -0.83
CA PHE A 103 1.31 3.88 0.25
C PHE A 103 2.48 4.69 -0.30
N MET A 104 2.54 5.97 0.08
CA MET A 104 3.62 6.87 -0.29
C MET A 104 4.64 6.95 0.86
N MET A 105 5.86 6.51 0.62
CA MET A 105 6.99 6.80 1.51
C MET A 105 7.51 8.19 1.21
N GLY A 106 7.86 8.94 2.24
CA GLY A 106 8.22 10.36 2.12
C GLY A 106 7.11 11.26 2.62
N GLY A 107 7.15 12.53 2.27
CA GLY A 107 6.17 13.52 2.72
C GLY A 107 6.82 14.73 3.37
N ILE A 108 6.13 15.37 4.30
CA ILE A 108 6.63 16.51 5.06
C ILE A 108 7.73 16.04 6.01
N ASP A 109 8.92 16.62 5.89
CA ASP A 109 10.03 16.36 6.80
C ASP A 109 9.58 16.62 8.25
N SER A 110 9.75 15.64 9.11
CA SER A 110 9.28 15.70 10.50
C SER A 110 10.17 14.90 11.44
N ASN A 111 10.32 15.39 12.65
CA ASN A 111 11.00 14.65 13.71
C ASN A 111 10.07 13.60 14.34
N LEU A 112 10.58 12.86 15.32
CA LEU A 112 9.81 11.81 16.01
C LEU A 112 8.61 12.32 16.82
N ASN A 113 8.49 13.62 17.01
CA ASN A 113 7.35 14.27 17.66
C ASN A 113 6.34 14.85 16.65
N GLY A 114 6.58 14.63 15.35
CA GLY A 114 5.75 15.14 14.27
C GLY A 114 6.01 16.61 13.93
N GLU A 115 6.97 17.27 14.55
CA GLU A 115 7.29 18.68 14.28
C GLU A 115 8.00 18.80 12.92
N ALA A 116 7.45 19.63 12.04
CA ALA A 116 8.10 20.01 10.79
C ALA A 116 9.07 21.18 10.96
N PRO A 117 9.97 21.44 9.99
CA PRO A 117 10.87 22.61 10.04
C PRO A 117 10.14 23.96 10.15
N MET A 118 8.90 24.04 9.66
CA MET A 118 8.06 25.23 9.82
C MET A 118 7.44 25.23 11.22
N PRO A 119 7.70 26.26 12.04
CA PRO A 119 7.14 26.37 13.38
C PRO A 119 5.60 26.31 13.37
N GLY A 120 5.01 25.45 14.22
CA GLY A 120 3.58 25.27 14.33
C GLY A 120 2.97 24.28 13.33
N LEU A 121 3.76 23.76 12.38
CA LEU A 121 3.36 22.70 11.49
C LEU A 121 3.74 21.33 12.06
N PHE A 122 2.77 20.43 12.11
CA PHE A 122 2.96 19.05 12.54
C PHE A 122 2.51 18.09 11.45
N ALA A 123 3.26 17.03 11.21
CA ALA A 123 2.91 15.98 10.25
C ALA A 123 3.12 14.60 10.87
N ILE A 124 2.17 13.70 10.62
CA ILE A 124 2.18 12.33 11.12
C ILE A 124 1.72 11.33 10.06
N GLY A 125 2.03 10.05 10.28
CA GLY A 125 1.56 8.95 9.41
C GLY A 125 2.06 9.09 7.99
N GLU A 126 1.21 8.75 7.02
CA GLU A 126 1.60 8.73 5.60
C GLU A 126 2.02 10.11 5.05
N THR A 127 1.50 11.19 5.63
CA THR A 127 1.88 12.56 5.24
C THR A 127 3.30 12.94 5.70
N ALA A 128 3.82 12.26 6.72
CA ALA A 128 5.10 12.58 7.33
C ALA A 128 6.26 11.79 6.75
N CYS A 129 7.41 12.45 6.62
CA CYS A 129 8.70 11.83 6.34
C CYS A 129 9.57 11.81 7.59
N SER A 130 9.26 10.95 8.55
CA SER A 130 10.05 10.75 9.76
C SER A 130 11.25 9.79 9.57
N GLY A 131 11.40 9.20 8.38
CA GLY A 131 12.39 8.17 8.10
C GLY A 131 11.99 6.76 8.58
N LEU A 132 10.91 6.61 9.34
CA LEU A 132 10.49 5.33 9.92
C LEU A 132 10.31 4.21 8.89
N HIS A 133 9.74 4.53 7.75
CA HIS A 133 9.44 3.56 6.71
C HIS A 133 10.55 3.38 5.67
N GLY A 134 11.56 4.24 5.65
CA GLY A 134 12.64 4.18 4.67
C GLY A 134 12.10 4.18 3.24
N ALA A 135 12.63 3.29 2.41
CA ALA A 135 12.21 3.15 1.01
C ALA A 135 10.98 2.24 0.84
N ASN A 136 10.60 1.44 1.85
CA ASN A 136 9.49 0.51 1.75
C ASN A 136 8.91 0.19 3.14
N ARG A 137 7.67 0.60 3.38
CA ARG A 137 6.97 0.36 4.64
C ARG A 137 6.80 -1.13 4.93
N LEU A 138 7.11 -1.54 6.16
CA LEU A 138 6.80 -2.89 6.64
C LEU A 138 5.28 -3.11 6.67
N GLY A 139 4.83 -4.26 6.19
CA GLY A 139 3.40 -4.62 6.12
C GLY A 139 2.67 -4.38 7.44
N SER A 140 1.46 -3.84 7.36
CA SER A 140 0.55 -3.50 8.48
C SER A 140 1.07 -2.43 9.46
N ASN A 141 2.26 -1.88 9.25
CA ASN A 141 2.87 -0.93 10.18
C ASN A 141 2.29 0.50 10.08
N SER A 142 1.51 0.79 9.05
CA SER A 142 0.86 2.08 8.84
C SER A 142 -0.04 2.49 10.01
N LEU A 143 -0.95 1.61 10.42
CA LEU A 143 -1.90 1.90 11.50
C LEU A 143 -1.19 2.07 12.85
N THR A 144 -0.17 1.26 13.12
CA THR A 144 0.62 1.38 14.34
C THR A 144 1.35 2.71 14.40
N ASP A 145 1.95 3.13 13.27
CA ASP A 145 2.60 4.43 13.16
C ASP A 145 1.61 5.57 13.42
N LEU A 146 0.45 5.57 12.77
CA LEU A 146 -0.59 6.59 12.96
C LEU A 146 -0.99 6.76 14.43
N LEU A 147 -1.16 5.67 15.17
CA LEU A 147 -1.55 5.72 16.58
C LEU A 147 -0.44 6.28 17.47
N VAL A 148 0.79 5.82 17.26
CA VAL A 148 1.94 6.23 18.10
C VAL A 148 2.37 7.66 17.78
N SER A 149 2.56 7.98 16.50
CA SER A 149 2.99 9.32 16.08
C SER A 149 1.90 10.36 16.34
N GLY A 150 0.62 10.00 16.14
CA GLY A 150 -0.52 10.86 16.42
C GLY A 150 -0.57 11.29 17.88
N LYS A 151 -0.44 10.35 18.81
CA LYS A 151 -0.42 10.69 20.25
C LYS A 151 0.77 11.58 20.60
N ARG A 152 1.98 11.24 20.14
CA ARG A 152 3.18 12.03 20.45
C ARG A 152 3.09 13.44 19.88
N SER A 153 2.64 13.57 18.64
CA SER A 153 2.50 14.85 17.97
C SER A 153 1.43 15.73 18.63
N ALA A 154 0.30 15.14 19.02
CA ALA A 154 -0.74 15.87 19.75
C ALA A 154 -0.22 16.45 21.07
N ASP A 155 0.53 15.65 21.85
CA ASP A 155 1.12 16.11 23.12
C ASP A 155 2.08 17.31 22.91
N GLN A 156 2.82 17.33 21.79
CA GLN A 156 3.72 18.44 21.45
C GLN A 156 2.97 19.64 20.86
N ALA A 157 1.98 19.41 20.01
CA ALA A 157 1.16 20.48 19.44
C ALA A 157 0.42 21.26 20.53
N ILE A 158 -0.09 20.58 21.57
CA ILE A 158 -0.73 21.21 22.72
C ILE A 158 0.27 22.13 23.47
N LYS A 159 1.50 21.63 23.72
CA LYS A 159 2.53 22.45 24.38
C LYS A 159 2.92 23.66 23.54
N TYR A 160 3.06 23.47 22.22
CA TYR A 160 3.35 24.55 21.30
C TYR A 160 2.23 25.60 21.31
N ALA A 161 0.96 25.18 21.20
CA ALA A 161 -0.18 26.08 21.20
C ALA A 161 -0.31 26.89 22.51
N GLN A 162 0.04 26.30 23.65
CA GLN A 162 0.04 27.01 24.95
C GLN A 162 1.11 28.10 25.06
N GLN A 163 2.19 27.97 24.29
CA GLN A 163 3.33 28.90 24.31
C GLN A 163 3.31 29.87 23.12
N ALA A 164 2.61 29.53 22.07
CA ALA A 164 2.55 30.32 20.84
C ALA A 164 1.75 31.60 21.07
N ASN A 165 2.35 32.73 20.73
CA ASN A 165 1.65 34.01 20.67
C ASN A 165 0.97 34.10 19.30
N ILE A 166 -0.29 33.68 19.21
CA ILE A 166 -1.08 33.73 17.98
C ILE A 166 -1.53 35.16 17.74
N SER A 167 -0.68 35.98 17.11
CA SER A 167 -1.04 37.29 16.59
C SER A 167 -1.40 37.12 15.09
N GLY A 168 -2.61 36.69 14.80
CA GLY A 168 -3.09 36.56 13.42
C GLY A 168 -3.82 37.82 12.97
N ASN A 169 -3.45 38.34 11.81
CA ASN A 169 -4.32 39.27 11.06
C ASN A 169 -5.24 38.40 10.18
N ASP A 170 -6.40 38.05 10.71
CA ASP A 170 -7.38 37.19 10.04
C ASP A 170 -7.86 37.77 8.70
N GLU A 171 -7.85 39.10 8.53
CA GLU A 171 -8.22 39.75 7.27
C GLU A 171 -7.18 39.50 6.16
N ALA A 172 -5.90 39.62 6.47
CA ALA A 172 -4.83 39.34 5.47
C ALA A 172 -4.82 37.87 5.02
N LEU A 173 -5.15 36.94 5.92
CA LEU A 173 -5.27 35.52 5.58
C LEU A 173 -6.48 35.22 4.71
N LYS A 174 -7.61 35.92 4.93
CA LYS A 174 -8.80 35.81 4.08
C LYS A 174 -8.54 36.36 2.67
N GLU A 175 -7.92 37.52 2.56
CA GLU A 175 -7.55 38.11 1.27
C GLU A 175 -6.61 37.20 0.48
N GLN A 176 -5.61 36.60 1.14
CA GLN A 176 -4.72 35.63 0.49
C GLN A 176 -5.44 34.36 0.04
N ALA A 177 -6.35 33.84 0.86
CA ALA A 177 -7.15 32.66 0.51
C ALA A 177 -8.08 32.96 -0.68
N GLU A 178 -8.73 34.11 -0.71
CA GLU A 178 -9.61 34.52 -1.80
C GLU A 178 -8.83 34.73 -3.11
N ALA A 179 -7.61 35.28 -3.05
CA ALA A 179 -6.74 35.46 -4.21
C ALA A 179 -6.23 34.15 -4.84
N VAL A 180 -6.22 33.04 -4.08
CA VAL A 180 -5.83 31.71 -4.60
C VAL A 180 -7.01 31.00 -5.25
N VAL A 181 -8.24 31.34 -4.90
CA VAL A 181 -9.47 30.70 -5.41
C VAL A 181 -10.03 31.43 -6.64
N ALA A 182 -9.61 32.67 -6.90
CA ALA A 182 -9.98 33.47 -8.06
C ALA A 182 -9.08 33.21 -9.26
#